data_65790b34f8cd8e4f58a31a4292c096b5
#
_entry.id   65790b34f8cd8e4f58a31a4292c096b5
#
_cell.length_a   1.000
_cell.length_b   1.000
_cell.length_c   1.000
_cell.angle_alpha   90.00
_cell.angle_beta   90.00
_cell.angle_gamma   90.00
#
_symmetry.space_group_name_H-M   'P 1'
#
loop_
_entity.id
_entity.type
_entity.pdbx_description
1 polymer ?
#
loop_
_entity_poly.entity_id
_entity_poly.type
_entity_poly.pdbx_seq_one_letter_code
_entity_poly.pdbx_strand_id
1 'polypeptide(L)'
;MGVIRDSWYKMARFGMGFRNRAEGGQGTSGKPMTGSRETKFPPKFSAWRRIVVKLSGEALMGALTHGLDQDTLARIAADLKEVAARGVEAAVVVGGGNFFRGIEGADKGIERARADSIGMLATVMNALALEYAIEKQGQAARTLSALPMPALCEAYSRQAALHHLGKGRIVVLAGGTGNPFFTTDTGAALRGAELSCDLIMKATQVDGVYSADPKRDPAATRYDRLTHDEAIARNLAVMDTAAFALARENGIPIIVFSITQPGAILAALEGRGKATLVSPS
;
A
#
# COMPACT_ATOMS: atom_id res chain seq x y z
N MET A 1 19.88 -11.65 -35.48
CA MET A 1 18.99 -11.24 -34.40
C MET A 1 19.45 -11.87 -33.12
N GLY A 2 20.35 -11.28 -32.43
CA GLY A 2 20.93 -11.71 -31.16
C GLY A 2 22.13 -10.81 -30.93
N VAL A 3 22.07 -9.96 -29.94
CA VAL A 3 23.16 -9.21 -29.30
C VAL A 3 22.54 -7.90 -28.75
N ILE A 4 21.77 -7.93 -27.68
CA ILE A 4 21.59 -6.83 -26.72
C ILE A 4 20.92 -7.44 -25.45
N ARG A 5 21.62 -8.33 -24.74
CA ARG A 5 21.12 -8.88 -23.47
C ARG A 5 22.15 -8.96 -22.34
N ASP A 6 23.41 -8.60 -22.57
CA ASP A 6 24.49 -8.86 -21.61
C ASP A 6 25.19 -7.62 -21.01
N SER A 7 24.62 -6.41 -21.18
CA SER A 7 25.34 -5.19 -20.74
C SER A 7 24.98 -4.65 -19.35
N TRP A 8 23.90 -5.12 -18.72
CA TRP A 8 23.43 -4.56 -17.44
C TRP A 8 23.83 -5.37 -16.18
N TYR A 9 24.36 -6.59 -16.37
CA TYR A 9 24.74 -7.47 -15.24
C TYR A 9 26.22 -7.37 -14.82
N LYS A 10 27.05 -6.56 -15.48
CA LYS A 10 28.51 -6.50 -15.22
C LYS A 10 28.99 -5.31 -14.38
N MET A 11 28.13 -4.40 -13.92
CA MET A 11 28.56 -3.23 -13.12
C MET A 11 28.43 -3.37 -11.59
N ALA A 12 28.02 -4.50 -11.08
CA ALA A 12 27.84 -4.71 -9.62
C ALA A 12 28.99 -5.50 -8.94
N ARG A 13 30.18 -5.59 -9.59
CA ARG A 13 31.34 -6.29 -9.00
C ARG A 13 32.61 -5.45 -9.09
N PHE A 14 32.67 -4.38 -8.30
CA PHE A 14 33.96 -3.81 -7.87
C PHE A 14 33.88 -3.59 -6.35
N GLY A 15 34.27 -4.63 -5.61
CA GLY A 15 34.50 -4.54 -4.17
C GLY A 15 35.84 -3.88 -3.94
N MET A 16 35.86 -2.80 -3.14
CA MET A 16 37.09 -2.31 -2.51
C MET A 16 37.41 -3.20 -1.30
N GLY A 17 38.55 -3.89 -1.40
CA GLY A 17 39.09 -4.69 -0.33
C GLY A 17 39.63 -3.83 0.82
N PHE A 18 39.19 -4.11 2.03
CA PHE A 18 39.89 -3.71 3.24
C PHE A 18 40.69 -4.91 3.79
N ARG A 19 41.99 -4.69 4.00
CA ARG A 19 42.92 -5.68 4.55
C ARG A 19 42.60 -5.97 6.00
N ASN A 20 42.37 -7.24 6.35
CA ASN A 20 42.39 -7.72 7.71
C ASN A 20 43.82 -8.05 8.11
N ARG A 21 44.30 -7.45 9.21
CA ARG A 21 45.42 -7.91 9.99
C ARG A 21 44.95 -8.97 10.99
N ALA A 22 45.53 -10.12 10.92
CA ALA A 22 45.31 -11.19 11.89
C ALA A 22 46.19 -10.96 13.11
N GLU A 23 45.62 -11.05 14.30
CA GLU A 23 46.30 -11.43 15.54
C GLU A 23 45.43 -12.43 16.30
N GLY A 24 46.07 -13.47 16.76
CA GLY A 24 45.43 -14.65 17.33
C GLY A 24 44.95 -14.47 18.76
N GLY A 25 43.96 -15.26 19.14
CA GLY A 25 43.46 -15.39 20.51
C GLY A 25 42.59 -16.63 20.66
N GLN A 26 42.96 -17.46 21.59
CA GLN A 26 42.54 -18.83 21.90
C GLN A 26 41.04 -18.94 22.25
N GLY A 27 40.52 -20.15 22.02
CA GLY A 27 39.12 -20.51 22.14
C GLY A 27 38.52 -20.44 23.55
N THR A 28 37.23 -20.18 23.54
CA THR A 28 36.29 -20.60 24.59
C THR A 28 35.01 -21.09 23.93
N SER A 29 34.58 -22.28 24.30
CA SER A 29 33.38 -22.98 23.90
C SER A 29 32.14 -22.15 24.26
N GLY A 30 31.50 -21.52 23.26
CA GLY A 30 30.23 -20.82 23.40
C GLY A 30 29.09 -21.70 22.95
N LYS A 31 28.10 -21.94 23.80
CA LYS A 31 26.81 -22.58 23.53
C LYS A 31 26.12 -21.94 22.34
N PRO A 32 25.34 -22.70 21.54
CA PRO A 32 24.52 -22.10 20.46
C PRO A 32 23.46 -21.21 21.08
N MET A 33 23.52 -19.92 20.78
CA MET A 33 22.44 -18.97 21.10
C MET A 33 21.27 -19.17 20.14
N THR A 34 20.40 -20.13 20.45
CA THR A 34 19.04 -20.20 19.91
C THR A 34 18.18 -19.17 20.65
N GLY A 35 18.25 -17.95 20.20
CA GLY A 35 17.36 -16.88 20.62
C GLY A 35 16.76 -16.23 19.38
N SER A 36 15.66 -16.77 18.85
CA SER A 36 14.78 -16.05 17.96
C SER A 36 14.34 -14.79 18.72
N ARG A 37 14.88 -13.62 18.33
CA ARG A 37 14.31 -12.35 18.79
C ARG A 37 12.90 -12.27 18.23
N GLU A 38 11.91 -12.65 19.04
CA GLU A 38 10.53 -12.26 18.83
C GLU A 38 10.49 -10.73 18.79
N THR A 39 10.51 -10.17 17.60
CA THR A 39 10.22 -8.75 17.40
C THR A 39 8.75 -8.57 17.75
N LYS A 40 8.49 -7.98 18.94
CA LYS A 40 7.12 -7.63 19.33
C LYS A 40 6.51 -6.73 18.25
N PHE A 41 5.43 -7.18 17.64
CA PHE A 41 4.64 -6.37 16.73
C PHE A 41 3.64 -5.52 17.53
N PRO A 42 3.42 -4.30 17.06
CA PRO A 42 4.11 -3.59 15.97
C PRO A 42 5.41 -2.95 16.46
N PRO A 43 6.33 -2.64 15.54
CA PRO A 43 7.40 -1.71 15.87
C PRO A 43 6.76 -0.42 16.40
N LYS A 44 7.42 0.24 17.37
CA LYS A 44 6.88 1.48 17.95
C LYS A 44 6.46 2.43 16.82
N PHE A 45 5.38 3.19 16.98
CA PHE A 45 4.85 4.19 16.03
C PHE A 45 5.96 5.06 15.39
N SER A 46 7.00 5.38 16.16
CA SER A 46 8.20 6.12 15.70
C SER A 46 9.02 5.44 14.59
N ALA A 47 8.70 4.20 14.21
CA ALA A 47 9.37 3.49 13.12
C ALA A 47 8.84 3.87 11.73
N TRP A 48 7.63 4.45 11.63
CA TRP A 48 7.00 4.76 10.35
C TRP A 48 7.16 6.24 10.01
N ARG A 49 8.01 6.55 9.05
CA ARG A 49 8.19 7.91 8.54
C ARG A 49 7.28 8.20 7.36
N ARG A 50 7.17 7.26 6.43
CA ARG A 50 6.37 7.41 5.21
C ARG A 50 5.56 6.16 4.94
N ILE A 51 4.28 6.33 4.68
CA ILE A 51 3.36 5.23 4.42
C ILE A 51 2.59 5.45 3.13
N VAL A 52 2.11 4.36 2.54
CA VAL A 52 1.05 4.39 1.54
C VAL A 52 -0.19 3.67 2.05
N VAL A 53 -1.32 4.37 2.07
CA VAL A 53 -2.62 3.81 2.46
C VAL A 53 -3.40 3.49 1.20
N LYS A 54 -3.76 2.22 0.99
CA LYS A 54 -4.62 1.81 -0.12
C LYS A 54 -6.07 1.73 0.36
N LEU A 55 -6.93 2.52 -0.25
CA LEU A 55 -8.38 2.51 -0.04
C LEU A 55 -9.08 1.88 -1.24
N SER A 56 -9.99 0.93 -1.02
CA SER A 56 -10.87 0.48 -2.10
C SER A 56 -11.93 1.56 -2.40
N GLY A 57 -12.40 1.64 -3.64
CA GLY A 57 -13.54 2.53 -3.96
C GLY A 57 -14.77 2.23 -3.10
N GLU A 58 -15.02 0.96 -2.82
CA GLU A 58 -16.11 0.51 -1.94
C GLU A 58 -16.00 1.05 -0.52
N ALA A 59 -14.79 1.28 -0.01
CA ALA A 59 -14.59 1.88 1.30
C ALA A 59 -15.10 3.33 1.38
N LEU A 60 -15.31 3.98 0.22
CA LEU A 60 -15.78 5.36 0.12
C LEU A 60 -17.30 5.46 -0.04
N MET A 61 -17.99 4.33 -0.20
CA MET A 61 -19.46 4.30 -0.37
C MET A 61 -20.24 4.41 0.93
N GLY A 62 -19.63 4.12 2.08
CA GLY A 62 -20.37 4.00 3.33
C GLY A 62 -21.48 2.96 3.24
N ALA A 63 -22.70 3.36 3.49
CA ALA A 63 -23.90 2.53 3.38
C ALA A 63 -24.54 2.55 1.97
N LEU A 64 -24.00 3.34 1.05
CA LEU A 64 -24.51 3.44 -0.32
C LEU A 64 -24.12 2.20 -1.14
N THR A 65 -24.89 1.95 -2.21
CA THR A 65 -24.59 0.85 -3.16
C THR A 65 -23.65 1.28 -4.30
N HIS A 66 -23.44 2.58 -4.49
CA HIS A 66 -22.55 3.19 -5.48
C HIS A 66 -22.24 4.64 -5.11
N GLY A 67 -21.20 5.21 -5.72
CA GLY A 67 -20.85 6.61 -5.55
C GLY A 67 -20.04 6.89 -4.29
N LEU A 68 -20.21 8.07 -3.72
CA LEU A 68 -19.42 8.59 -2.60
C LEU A 68 -20.34 8.98 -1.43
N ASP A 69 -20.03 8.47 -0.26
CA ASP A 69 -20.66 8.86 1.00
C ASP A 69 -19.85 9.97 1.68
N GLN A 70 -20.47 11.11 1.91
CA GLN A 70 -19.80 12.31 2.41
C GLN A 70 -19.31 12.14 3.86
N ASP A 71 -20.07 11.44 4.69
CA ASP A 71 -19.70 11.21 6.09
C ASP A 71 -18.52 10.25 6.17
N THR A 72 -18.50 9.23 5.32
CA THR A 72 -17.37 8.30 5.18
C THR A 72 -16.11 9.02 4.69
N LEU A 73 -16.23 9.90 3.68
CA LEU A 73 -15.10 10.71 3.22
C LEU A 73 -14.57 11.61 4.32
N ALA A 74 -15.44 12.31 5.05
CA ALA A 74 -15.06 13.19 6.16
C ALA A 74 -14.35 12.41 7.28
N ARG A 75 -14.82 11.21 7.63
CA ARG A 75 -14.22 10.33 8.61
C ARG A 75 -12.82 9.86 8.20
N ILE A 76 -12.66 9.39 6.95
CA ILE A 76 -11.37 8.95 6.43
C ILE A 76 -10.39 10.14 6.35
N ALA A 77 -10.87 11.31 5.94
CA ALA A 77 -10.07 12.54 5.93
C ALA A 77 -9.58 12.93 7.33
N ALA A 78 -10.43 12.80 8.35
CA ALA A 78 -10.04 13.04 9.74
C ALA A 78 -8.96 12.06 10.22
N ASP A 79 -9.11 10.76 9.91
CA ASP A 79 -8.10 9.74 10.23
C ASP A 79 -6.75 10.04 9.57
N LEU A 80 -6.76 10.44 8.29
CA LEU A 80 -5.53 10.79 7.55
C LEU A 80 -4.87 12.06 8.11
N LYS A 81 -5.67 13.06 8.50
CA LYS A 81 -5.18 14.26 9.17
C LYS A 81 -4.47 13.92 10.48
N GLU A 82 -5.04 13.04 11.30
CA GLU A 82 -4.42 12.60 12.54
C GLU A 82 -3.07 11.93 12.31
N VAL A 83 -2.94 11.12 11.24
CA VAL A 83 -1.67 10.50 10.82
C VAL A 83 -0.64 11.58 10.46
N ALA A 84 -1.03 12.55 9.63
CA ALA A 84 -0.16 13.66 9.23
C ALA A 84 0.26 14.53 10.43
N ALA A 85 -0.65 14.79 11.37
CA ALA A 85 -0.37 15.53 12.60
C ALA A 85 0.68 14.85 13.51
N ARG A 86 0.88 13.53 13.35
CA ARG A 86 1.96 12.78 14.03
C ARG A 86 3.30 12.85 13.30
N GLY A 87 3.41 13.63 12.22
CA GLY A 87 4.62 13.77 11.42
C GLY A 87 4.87 12.63 10.44
N VAL A 88 3.86 11.78 10.17
CA VAL A 88 3.97 10.72 9.18
C VAL A 88 3.59 11.25 7.79
N GLU A 89 4.46 11.08 6.82
CA GLU A 89 4.20 11.39 5.41
C GLU A 89 3.23 10.34 4.84
N ALA A 90 2.02 10.76 4.46
CA ALA A 90 0.97 9.86 3.98
C ALA A 90 0.68 10.05 2.49
N ALA A 91 0.89 8.99 1.70
CA ALA A 91 0.36 8.84 0.36
C ALA A 91 -0.89 7.94 0.41
N VAL A 92 -1.89 8.23 -0.41
CA VAL A 92 -3.15 7.47 -0.43
C VAL A 92 -3.45 7.03 -1.85
N VAL A 93 -3.52 5.73 -2.09
CA VAL A 93 -3.96 5.16 -3.38
C VAL A 93 -5.42 4.78 -3.27
N VAL A 94 -6.26 5.34 -4.14
CA VAL A 94 -7.70 5.08 -4.15
C VAL A 94 -8.11 4.15 -5.28
N GLY A 95 -9.03 3.21 -4.99
CA GLY A 95 -9.69 2.38 -6.00
C GLY A 95 -10.87 3.10 -6.65
N GLY A 96 -11.43 2.52 -7.72
CA GLY A 96 -12.57 3.06 -8.50
C GLY A 96 -13.85 2.20 -8.43
N GLY A 97 -13.84 1.11 -7.65
CA GLY A 97 -14.88 0.07 -7.67
C GLY A 97 -16.28 0.51 -7.20
N ASN A 98 -16.41 1.69 -6.59
CA ASN A 98 -17.70 2.31 -6.25
C ASN A 98 -18.42 2.95 -7.45
N PHE A 99 -17.71 3.20 -8.53
CA PHE A 99 -18.28 3.73 -9.78
C PHE A 99 -18.21 2.71 -10.90
N PHE A 100 -17.09 2.03 -11.05
CA PHE A 100 -16.89 1.09 -12.14
C PHE A 100 -15.82 0.03 -11.80
N ARG A 101 -16.16 -1.24 -12.12
CA ARG A 101 -15.24 -2.37 -12.01
C ARG A 101 -14.87 -2.90 -13.38
N GLY A 102 -13.58 -2.84 -13.74
CA GLY A 102 -13.09 -3.24 -15.05
C GLY A 102 -13.43 -4.70 -15.40
N ILE A 103 -13.33 -5.63 -14.43
CA ILE A 103 -13.69 -7.04 -14.63
C ILE A 103 -15.18 -7.19 -14.97
N GLU A 104 -16.08 -6.57 -14.19
CA GLU A 104 -17.52 -6.62 -14.45
C GLU A 104 -17.91 -5.93 -15.77
N GLY A 105 -17.16 -4.89 -16.17
CA GLY A 105 -17.33 -4.27 -17.48
C GLY A 105 -16.92 -5.18 -18.63
N ALA A 106 -15.84 -5.93 -18.46
CA ALA A 106 -15.38 -6.91 -19.43
C ALA A 106 -16.38 -8.08 -19.58
N ASP A 107 -16.95 -8.56 -18.48
CA ASP A 107 -18.00 -9.58 -18.50
C ASP A 107 -19.28 -9.14 -19.23
N LYS A 108 -19.52 -7.81 -19.31
CA LYS A 108 -20.61 -7.18 -20.08
C LYS A 108 -20.24 -6.83 -21.52
N GLY A 109 -19.11 -7.32 -22.04
CA GLY A 109 -18.68 -7.17 -23.43
C GLY A 109 -17.84 -5.94 -23.73
N ILE A 110 -17.39 -5.17 -22.73
CA ILE A 110 -16.42 -4.10 -22.93
C ILE A 110 -15.03 -4.74 -22.99
N GLU A 111 -14.21 -4.37 -23.98
CA GLU A 111 -12.82 -4.81 -24.04
C GLU A 111 -12.09 -4.52 -22.72
N ARG A 112 -11.35 -5.49 -22.18
CA ARG A 112 -10.73 -5.42 -20.84
C ARG A 112 -9.88 -4.16 -20.65
N ALA A 113 -9.04 -3.79 -21.62
CA ALA A 113 -8.19 -2.61 -21.52
C ALA A 113 -9.00 -1.30 -21.45
N ARG A 114 -10.14 -1.25 -22.17
CA ARG A 114 -11.07 -0.10 -22.11
C ARG A 114 -11.80 -0.06 -20.78
N ALA A 115 -12.26 -1.20 -20.29
CA ALA A 115 -12.93 -1.31 -19.00
C ALA A 115 -12.00 -0.87 -17.86
N ASP A 116 -10.73 -1.29 -17.89
CA ASP A 116 -9.72 -0.86 -16.92
C ASP A 116 -9.44 0.65 -17.02
N SER A 117 -9.44 1.24 -18.24
CA SER A 117 -9.29 2.69 -18.42
C SER A 117 -10.44 3.48 -17.80
N ILE A 118 -11.70 2.99 -17.93
CA ILE A 118 -12.86 3.58 -17.24
C ILE A 118 -12.69 3.48 -15.72
N GLY A 119 -12.24 2.32 -15.20
CA GLY A 119 -11.94 2.14 -13.79
C GLY A 119 -10.85 3.08 -13.28
N MET A 120 -9.80 3.35 -14.07
CA MET A 120 -8.78 4.34 -13.74
C MET A 120 -9.34 5.76 -13.64
N LEU A 121 -10.25 6.17 -14.54
CA LEU A 121 -10.95 7.46 -14.43
C LEU A 121 -11.82 7.55 -13.17
N ALA A 122 -12.48 6.46 -12.79
CA ALA A 122 -13.24 6.39 -11.54
C ALA A 122 -12.35 6.66 -10.30
N THR A 123 -11.09 6.22 -10.32
CA THR A 123 -10.14 6.55 -9.24
C THR A 123 -9.82 8.04 -9.17
N VAL A 124 -9.82 8.76 -10.30
CA VAL A 124 -9.58 10.22 -10.31
C VAL A 124 -10.74 10.95 -9.64
N MET A 125 -11.99 10.55 -9.91
CA MET A 125 -13.15 11.10 -9.22
C MET A 125 -13.05 10.92 -7.70
N ASN A 126 -12.70 9.72 -7.24
CA ASN A 126 -12.51 9.42 -5.83
C ASN A 126 -11.37 10.24 -5.20
N ALA A 127 -10.26 10.39 -5.91
CA ALA A 127 -9.10 11.13 -5.43
C ALA A 127 -9.42 12.62 -5.23
N LEU A 128 -10.10 13.26 -6.18
CA LEU A 128 -10.50 14.66 -6.07
C LEU A 128 -11.50 14.88 -4.91
N ALA A 129 -12.45 13.96 -4.73
CA ALA A 129 -13.38 14.03 -3.62
C ALA A 129 -12.68 13.85 -2.25
N LEU A 130 -11.71 12.94 -2.17
CA LEU A 130 -10.94 12.73 -0.95
C LEU A 130 -10.01 13.92 -0.65
N GLU A 131 -9.32 14.48 -1.66
CA GLU A 131 -8.52 15.70 -1.53
C GLU A 131 -9.36 16.83 -0.92
N TYR A 132 -10.54 17.10 -1.51
CA TYR A 132 -11.47 18.11 -1.00
C TYR A 132 -11.87 17.84 0.46
N ALA A 133 -12.20 16.60 0.80
CA ALA A 133 -12.57 16.23 2.17
C ALA A 133 -11.42 16.46 3.17
N ILE A 134 -10.17 16.16 2.77
CA ILE A 134 -8.97 16.40 3.59
C ILE A 134 -8.73 17.91 3.77
N GLU A 135 -8.82 18.69 2.70
CA GLU A 135 -8.65 20.14 2.75
C GLU A 135 -9.74 20.82 3.59
N LYS A 136 -10.98 20.33 3.51
CA LYS A 136 -12.08 20.80 4.38
C LYS A 136 -11.82 20.56 5.87
N GLN A 137 -11.00 19.57 6.23
CA GLN A 137 -10.53 19.34 7.60
C GLN A 137 -9.36 20.25 8.00
N GLY A 138 -8.89 21.11 7.10
CA GLY A 138 -7.75 22.00 7.33
C GLY A 138 -6.38 21.36 7.16
N GLN A 139 -6.31 20.14 6.58
CA GLN A 139 -5.06 19.47 6.22
C GLN A 139 -4.78 19.66 4.73
N ALA A 140 -3.62 20.17 4.38
CA ALA A 140 -3.24 20.34 2.99
C ALA A 140 -3.10 18.98 2.28
N ALA A 141 -3.67 18.87 1.10
CA ALA A 141 -3.59 17.67 0.27
C ALA A 141 -3.26 18.01 -1.19
N ARG A 142 -2.91 17.00 -2.00
CA ARG A 142 -2.71 17.15 -3.43
C ARG A 142 -2.97 15.84 -4.17
N THR A 143 -3.81 15.89 -5.20
CA THR A 143 -4.05 14.76 -6.10
C THR A 143 -3.03 14.75 -7.23
N LEU A 144 -2.38 13.60 -7.42
CA LEU A 144 -1.51 13.30 -8.55
C LEU A 144 -2.06 12.09 -9.30
N SER A 145 -2.22 12.22 -10.61
CA SER A 145 -2.77 11.14 -11.45
C SER A 145 -1.73 10.56 -12.39
N ALA A 146 -1.70 9.22 -12.46
CA ALA A 146 -0.92 8.49 -13.47
C ALA A 146 -1.43 8.73 -14.90
N LEU A 147 -2.71 9.13 -15.05
CA LEU A 147 -3.28 9.60 -16.31
C LEU A 147 -3.11 11.13 -16.37
N PRO A 148 -2.48 11.70 -17.43
CA PRO A 148 -2.34 13.15 -17.56
C PRO A 148 -3.70 13.84 -17.69
N MET A 149 -4.07 14.63 -16.69
CA MET A 149 -5.33 15.38 -16.64
C MET A 149 -5.10 16.80 -16.06
N PRO A 150 -4.30 17.64 -16.73
CA PRO A 150 -3.77 18.88 -16.17
C PRO A 150 -4.84 19.92 -15.80
N ALA A 151 -6.05 19.80 -16.36
CA ALA A 151 -7.19 20.63 -15.98
C ALA A 151 -7.82 20.27 -14.62
N LEU A 152 -7.52 19.09 -14.07
CA LEU A 152 -8.16 18.56 -12.86
C LEU A 152 -7.18 18.29 -11.72
N CYS A 153 -5.98 17.78 -12.02
CA CYS A 153 -4.98 17.41 -11.04
C CYS A 153 -3.58 17.40 -11.64
N GLU A 154 -2.56 17.31 -10.80
CA GLU A 154 -1.18 17.23 -11.24
C GLU A 154 -0.87 15.87 -11.88
N ALA A 155 -0.01 15.85 -12.90
CA ALA A 155 0.52 14.60 -13.43
C ALA A 155 1.46 13.96 -12.37
N TYR A 156 1.28 12.65 -12.16
CA TYR A 156 2.14 11.94 -11.23
C TYR A 156 3.60 11.93 -11.74
N SER A 157 4.49 12.33 -10.87
CA SER A 157 5.90 11.98 -10.91
C SER A 157 6.39 11.71 -9.50
N ARG A 158 7.40 10.84 -9.37
CA ARG A 158 8.02 10.55 -8.06
C ARG A 158 8.49 11.84 -7.39
N GLN A 159 9.09 12.75 -8.14
CA GLN A 159 9.62 14.02 -7.62
C GLN A 159 8.49 14.93 -7.10
N ALA A 160 7.39 15.08 -7.84
CA ALA A 160 6.25 15.87 -7.41
C ALA A 160 5.64 15.29 -6.12
N ALA A 161 5.44 13.97 -6.06
CA ALA A 161 4.90 13.31 -4.87
C ALA A 161 5.79 13.52 -3.65
N LEU A 162 7.11 13.29 -3.75
CA LEU A 162 8.05 13.52 -2.66
C LEU A 162 8.13 15.00 -2.23
N HIS A 163 8.02 15.94 -3.17
CA HIS A 163 7.96 17.37 -2.85
C HIS A 163 6.72 17.71 -2.02
N HIS A 164 5.55 17.18 -2.36
CA HIS A 164 4.34 17.41 -1.58
C HIS A 164 4.40 16.75 -0.19
N LEU A 165 4.83 15.50 -0.13
CA LEU A 165 5.01 14.78 1.15
C LEU A 165 5.98 15.52 2.07
N GLY A 166 7.13 15.95 1.57
CA GLY A 166 8.11 16.73 2.33
C GLY A 166 7.61 18.10 2.82
N LYS A 167 6.52 18.60 2.25
CA LYS A 167 5.81 19.81 2.74
C LYS A 167 4.67 19.51 3.72
N GLY A 168 4.56 18.27 4.19
CA GLY A 168 3.49 17.84 5.09
C GLY A 168 2.10 17.76 4.44
N ARG A 169 2.02 17.71 3.10
CA ARG A 169 0.77 17.49 2.38
C ARG A 169 0.46 16.01 2.28
N ILE A 170 -0.80 15.63 2.41
CA ILE A 170 -1.25 14.30 2.05
C ILE A 170 -1.32 14.21 0.52
N VAL A 171 -0.71 13.17 -0.06
CA VAL A 171 -0.72 12.97 -1.51
C VAL A 171 -1.73 11.90 -1.88
N VAL A 172 -2.76 12.26 -2.65
CA VAL A 172 -3.76 11.31 -3.14
C VAL A 172 -3.39 10.89 -4.56
N LEU A 173 -3.21 9.57 -4.75
CA LEU A 173 -2.68 8.98 -5.97
C LEU A 173 -3.80 8.30 -6.76
N ALA A 174 -4.08 8.82 -7.95
CA ALA A 174 -5.11 8.36 -8.86
C ALA A 174 -4.54 7.68 -10.12
N GLY A 175 -5.40 7.00 -10.89
CA GLY A 175 -5.03 6.33 -12.13
C GLY A 175 -4.27 5.02 -11.92
N GLY A 176 -4.17 4.50 -10.69
CA GLY A 176 -3.48 3.25 -10.38
C GLY A 176 -2.02 3.25 -10.86
N THR A 177 -1.64 2.27 -11.68
CA THR A 177 -0.33 2.21 -12.33
C THR A 177 -0.25 3.08 -13.59
N GLY A 178 -1.37 3.57 -14.11
CA GLY A 178 -1.49 4.19 -15.43
C GLY A 178 -1.61 3.19 -16.58
N ASN A 179 -1.66 1.90 -16.30
CA ASN A 179 -1.71 0.83 -17.28
C ASN A 179 -2.91 -0.11 -17.00
N PRO A 180 -3.60 -0.61 -18.04
CA PRO A 180 -4.60 -1.65 -17.89
C PRO A 180 -3.99 -2.96 -17.36
N PHE A 181 -4.84 -3.90 -16.95
CA PHE A 181 -4.51 -5.22 -16.42
C PHE A 181 -3.91 -5.24 -15.01
N PHE A 182 -3.67 -4.09 -14.39
CA PHE A 182 -3.20 -3.97 -13.01
C PHE A 182 -4.29 -3.46 -12.10
N THR A 183 -4.31 -3.95 -10.87
CA THR A 183 -5.23 -3.45 -9.84
C THR A 183 -4.63 -2.24 -9.11
N THR A 184 -5.44 -1.58 -8.29
CA THR A 184 -4.95 -0.52 -7.40
C THR A 184 -4.13 -1.05 -6.23
N ASP A 185 -4.15 -2.37 -5.93
CA ASP A 185 -3.23 -2.99 -4.98
C ASP A 185 -1.82 -3.02 -5.56
N THR A 186 -1.66 -3.45 -6.82
CA THR A 186 -0.39 -3.32 -7.56
C THR A 186 0.04 -1.86 -7.63
N GLY A 187 -0.90 -0.93 -7.89
CA GLY A 187 -0.63 0.51 -7.85
C GLY A 187 -0.07 0.96 -6.51
N ALA A 188 -0.65 0.52 -5.39
CA ALA A 188 -0.15 0.87 -4.05
C ALA A 188 1.25 0.31 -3.77
N ALA A 189 1.53 -0.93 -4.17
CA ALA A 189 2.85 -1.52 -4.03
C ALA A 189 3.91 -0.78 -4.87
N LEU A 190 3.57 -0.43 -6.12
CA LEU A 190 4.44 0.36 -7.00
C LEU A 190 4.76 1.74 -6.40
N ARG A 191 3.74 2.47 -5.96
CA ARG A 191 3.93 3.78 -5.33
C ARG A 191 4.67 3.68 -4.00
N GLY A 192 4.42 2.63 -3.22
CA GLY A 192 5.18 2.33 -2.00
C GLY A 192 6.68 2.20 -2.26
N ALA A 193 7.04 1.43 -3.29
CA ALA A 193 8.44 1.26 -3.71
C ALA A 193 9.05 2.55 -4.27
N GLU A 194 8.37 3.23 -5.20
CA GLU A 194 8.84 4.49 -5.81
C GLU A 194 9.06 5.60 -4.78
N LEU A 195 8.16 5.73 -3.81
CA LEU A 195 8.22 6.76 -2.77
C LEU A 195 9.10 6.36 -1.57
N SER A 196 9.67 5.15 -1.59
CA SER A 196 10.44 4.59 -0.47
C SER A 196 9.63 4.62 0.83
N CYS A 197 8.41 4.07 0.77
CA CYS A 197 7.55 3.96 1.94
C CYS A 197 8.02 2.83 2.86
N ASP A 198 7.91 3.06 4.16
CA ASP A 198 8.25 2.07 5.19
C ASP A 198 7.16 1.02 5.35
N LEU A 199 5.93 1.33 4.89
CA LEU A 199 4.75 0.51 5.12
C LEU A 199 3.69 0.73 4.03
N ILE A 200 3.05 -0.36 3.60
CA ILE A 200 1.79 -0.35 2.86
C ILE A 200 0.65 -0.68 3.83
N MET A 201 -0.38 0.16 3.88
CA MET A 201 -1.57 -0.06 4.69
C MET A 201 -2.76 -0.37 3.79
N LYS A 202 -3.20 -1.62 3.77
CA LYS A 202 -4.40 -2.03 3.02
C LYS A 202 -5.64 -1.90 3.90
N ALA A 203 -6.40 -0.85 3.67
CA ALA A 203 -7.69 -0.62 4.29
C ALA A 203 -8.79 -1.42 3.57
N THR A 204 -9.48 -2.27 4.31
CA THR A 204 -10.53 -3.16 3.80
C THR A 204 -11.80 -3.09 4.67
N GLN A 205 -12.81 -3.90 4.32
CA GLN A 205 -14.01 -4.09 5.14
C GLN A 205 -13.87 -5.23 6.16
N VAL A 206 -12.78 -6.01 6.09
CA VAL A 206 -12.44 -7.08 7.03
C VAL A 206 -11.23 -6.69 7.86
N ASP A 207 -11.11 -7.24 9.05
CA ASP A 207 -10.12 -6.85 10.07
C ASP A 207 -8.78 -7.59 9.95
N GLY A 208 -8.47 -8.13 8.76
CA GLY A 208 -7.20 -8.80 8.47
C GLY A 208 -7.28 -9.81 7.36
N VAL A 209 -6.25 -10.65 7.25
CA VAL A 209 -6.15 -11.76 6.30
C VAL A 209 -6.66 -13.02 6.98
N TYR A 210 -7.50 -13.78 6.28
CA TYR A 210 -8.11 -15.00 6.78
C TYR A 210 -7.69 -16.21 5.96
N SER A 211 -7.81 -17.41 6.56
CA SER A 211 -7.54 -18.69 5.91
C SER A 211 -8.53 -19.01 4.77
N ALA A 212 -9.72 -18.42 4.83
CA ALA A 212 -10.79 -18.47 3.82
C ALA A 212 -11.64 -17.20 3.94
N ASP A 213 -12.60 -16.99 3.04
CA ASP A 213 -13.53 -15.86 3.13
C ASP A 213 -14.42 -15.98 4.39
N PRO A 214 -14.27 -15.12 5.41
CA PRO A 214 -15.04 -15.24 6.66
C PRO A 214 -16.55 -15.01 6.48
N LYS A 215 -16.97 -14.46 5.33
CA LYS A 215 -18.40 -14.33 5.01
C LYS A 215 -19.01 -15.64 4.48
N ARG A 216 -18.18 -16.55 3.97
CA ARG A 216 -18.60 -17.83 3.38
C ARG A 216 -18.26 -19.02 4.26
N ASP A 217 -17.16 -18.92 5.00
CA ASP A 217 -16.68 -19.97 5.89
C ASP A 217 -16.57 -19.45 7.32
N PRO A 218 -17.52 -19.82 8.22
CA PRO A 218 -17.46 -19.45 9.62
C PRO A 218 -16.26 -20.01 10.39
N ALA A 219 -15.58 -21.07 9.85
CA ALA A 219 -14.37 -21.63 10.42
C ALA A 219 -13.10 -20.90 9.99
N ALA A 220 -13.21 -19.88 9.12
CA ALA A 220 -12.07 -19.10 8.69
C ALA A 220 -11.38 -18.43 9.89
N THR A 221 -10.09 -18.62 10.00
CA THR A 221 -9.25 -18.05 11.06
C THR A 221 -8.44 -16.89 10.54
N ARG A 222 -8.40 -15.78 11.29
CA ARG A 222 -7.57 -14.64 10.97
C ARG A 222 -6.11 -14.92 11.31
N TYR A 223 -5.22 -14.55 10.43
CA TYR A 223 -3.78 -14.53 10.70
C TYR A 223 -3.39 -13.21 11.38
N ASP A 224 -2.64 -13.30 12.47
CA ASP A 224 -2.03 -12.09 13.08
C ASP A 224 -0.79 -11.67 12.31
N ARG A 225 -0.03 -12.66 11.79
CA ARG A 225 1.18 -12.46 10.99
C ARG A 225 1.27 -13.47 9.86
N LEU A 226 1.84 -13.04 8.76
CA LEU A 226 2.22 -13.84 7.61
C LEU A 226 3.52 -13.30 7.01
N THR A 227 4.25 -14.13 6.29
CA THR A 227 5.26 -13.64 5.36
C THR A 227 4.64 -13.40 3.97
N HIS A 228 5.31 -12.59 3.14
CA HIS A 228 4.88 -12.43 1.75
C HIS A 228 4.86 -13.77 1.01
N ASP A 229 5.86 -14.63 1.26
CA ASP A 229 5.95 -15.95 0.63
C ASP A 229 4.80 -16.86 1.05
N GLU A 230 4.40 -16.86 2.34
CA GLU A 230 3.21 -17.59 2.80
C GLU A 230 1.92 -17.06 2.16
N ALA A 231 1.77 -15.73 2.06
CA ALA A 231 0.58 -15.14 1.44
C ALA A 231 0.47 -15.53 -0.04
N ILE A 232 1.58 -15.53 -0.78
CA ILE A 232 1.65 -15.93 -2.19
C ILE A 232 1.42 -17.44 -2.32
N ALA A 233 2.14 -18.28 -1.56
CA ALA A 233 2.05 -19.74 -1.64
C ALA A 233 0.65 -20.28 -1.32
N ARG A 234 -0.06 -19.64 -0.37
CA ARG A 234 -1.43 -19.97 0.02
C ARG A 234 -2.49 -19.32 -0.87
N ASN A 235 -2.09 -18.51 -1.87
CA ASN A 235 -2.98 -17.76 -2.75
C ASN A 235 -4.07 -16.99 -1.99
N LEU A 236 -3.67 -16.28 -0.91
CA LEU A 236 -4.62 -15.55 -0.06
C LEU A 236 -5.20 -14.36 -0.82
N ALA A 237 -6.52 -14.33 -0.97
CA ALA A 237 -7.24 -13.40 -1.84
C ALA A 237 -7.37 -11.97 -1.26
N VAL A 238 -6.40 -11.50 -0.52
CA VAL A 238 -6.42 -10.16 0.11
C VAL A 238 -5.79 -9.09 -0.78
N MET A 239 -4.79 -9.44 -1.57
CA MET A 239 -4.16 -8.60 -2.59
C MET A 239 -3.83 -9.45 -3.82
N ASP A 240 -3.66 -8.82 -4.98
CA ASP A 240 -3.17 -9.57 -6.14
C ASP A 240 -1.70 -9.98 -5.97
N THR A 241 -1.33 -11.08 -6.63
CA THR A 241 0.00 -11.68 -6.54
C THR A 241 1.11 -10.69 -6.96
N ALA A 242 0.84 -9.84 -7.95
CA ALA A 242 1.81 -8.84 -8.42
C ALA A 242 2.11 -7.80 -7.34
N ALA A 243 1.09 -7.38 -6.57
CA ALA A 243 1.27 -6.46 -5.45
C ALA A 243 2.11 -7.08 -4.33
N PHE A 244 1.85 -8.34 -3.96
CA PHE A 244 2.66 -9.06 -2.98
C PHE A 244 4.10 -9.24 -3.43
N ALA A 245 4.32 -9.66 -4.70
CA ALA A 245 5.64 -9.86 -5.25
C ALA A 245 6.45 -8.56 -5.23
N LEU A 246 5.85 -7.44 -5.65
CA LEU A 246 6.51 -6.14 -5.68
C LEU A 246 6.84 -5.64 -4.26
N ALA A 247 5.94 -5.80 -3.30
CA ALA A 247 6.19 -5.44 -1.91
C ALA A 247 7.32 -6.29 -1.30
N ARG A 248 7.32 -7.62 -1.56
CA ARG A 248 8.37 -8.54 -1.14
C ARG A 248 9.75 -8.15 -1.68
N GLU A 249 9.85 -7.93 -3.00
CA GLU A 249 11.11 -7.58 -3.65
C GLU A 249 11.72 -6.27 -3.13
N ASN A 250 10.86 -5.34 -2.66
CA ASN A 250 11.28 -4.08 -2.09
C ASN A 250 11.34 -4.08 -0.54
N GLY A 251 11.10 -5.23 0.09
CA GLY A 251 11.15 -5.38 1.55
C GLY A 251 10.11 -4.56 2.32
N ILE A 252 8.99 -4.20 1.68
CA ILE A 252 7.96 -3.33 2.27
C ILE A 252 6.91 -4.19 2.99
N PRO A 253 6.73 -4.07 4.30
CA PRO A 253 5.67 -4.77 5.02
C PRO A 253 4.29 -4.21 4.65
N ILE A 254 3.26 -5.06 4.83
CA ILE A 254 1.86 -4.69 4.56
C ILE A 254 1.05 -4.91 5.83
N ILE A 255 0.26 -3.92 6.26
CA ILE A 255 -0.76 -4.08 7.29
C ILE A 255 -2.14 -4.13 6.61
N VAL A 256 -2.88 -5.19 6.86
CA VAL A 256 -4.29 -5.34 6.42
C VAL A 256 -5.19 -5.13 7.62
N PHE A 257 -6.13 -4.18 7.53
CA PHE A 257 -6.98 -3.77 8.64
C PHE A 257 -8.36 -3.29 8.15
N SER A 258 -9.34 -3.26 9.06
CA SER A 258 -10.66 -2.71 8.75
C SER A 258 -10.68 -1.18 8.86
N ILE A 259 -11.25 -0.51 7.83
CA ILE A 259 -11.42 0.95 7.79
C ILE A 259 -12.80 1.40 8.31
N THR A 260 -13.62 0.50 8.82
CA THR A 260 -15.02 0.78 9.12
C THR A 260 -15.22 1.68 10.35
N GLN A 261 -14.23 1.74 11.25
CA GLN A 261 -14.31 2.52 12.48
C GLN A 261 -13.49 3.82 12.39
N PRO A 262 -13.94 4.90 13.06
CA PRO A 262 -13.13 6.12 13.20
C PRO A 262 -11.78 5.82 13.90
N GLY A 263 -10.72 6.49 13.46
CA GLY A 263 -9.37 6.30 14.00
C GLY A 263 -8.68 5.01 13.57
N ALA A 264 -9.27 4.25 12.63
CA ALA A 264 -8.78 2.92 12.24
C ALA A 264 -7.36 2.96 11.65
N ILE A 265 -7.02 3.97 10.85
CA ILE A 265 -5.68 4.10 10.24
C ILE A 265 -4.62 4.29 11.33
N LEU A 266 -4.86 5.22 12.25
CA LEU A 266 -3.93 5.48 13.35
C LEU A 266 -3.83 4.28 14.30
N ALA A 267 -4.95 3.65 14.63
CA ALA A 267 -4.98 2.46 15.49
C ALA A 267 -4.16 1.31 14.88
N ALA A 268 -4.29 1.06 13.57
CA ALA A 268 -3.50 0.06 12.88
C ALA A 268 -2.00 0.40 12.85
N LEU A 269 -1.63 1.67 12.63
CA LEU A 269 -0.25 2.14 12.70
C LEU A 269 0.38 1.95 14.08
N GLU A 270 -0.39 2.17 15.14
CA GLU A 270 0.05 2.02 16.53
C GLU A 270 -0.05 0.57 17.03
N GLY A 271 -0.51 -0.35 16.19
CA GLY A 271 -0.74 -1.76 16.53
C GLY A 271 -1.86 -1.99 17.53
N ARG A 272 -2.78 -1.09 17.56
CA ARG A 272 -4.02 -1.22 18.34
C ARG A 272 -5.11 -1.79 17.44
N GLY A 273 -5.92 -2.66 18.00
CA GLY A 273 -7.01 -3.29 17.27
C GLY A 273 -6.60 -4.55 16.50
N LYS A 274 -7.51 -5.04 15.68
CA LYS A 274 -7.32 -6.25 14.88
C LYS A 274 -6.74 -5.88 13.51
N ALA A 275 -5.64 -6.52 13.15
CA ALA A 275 -4.99 -6.36 11.86
C ALA A 275 -4.14 -7.60 11.56
N THR A 276 -3.73 -7.78 10.31
CA THR A 276 -2.71 -8.76 9.91
C THR A 276 -1.48 -8.02 9.41
N LEU A 277 -0.31 -8.36 9.94
CA LEU A 277 0.97 -7.94 9.39
C LEU A 277 1.46 -8.97 8.39
N VAL A 278 1.72 -8.55 7.15
CA VAL A 278 2.48 -9.32 6.17
C VAL A 278 3.88 -8.70 6.06
N SER A 279 4.90 -9.46 6.43
CA SER A 279 6.29 -8.98 6.50
C SER A 279 7.18 -9.62 5.46
N PRO A 280 8.33 -9.03 5.13
CA PRO A 280 9.41 -9.73 4.46
C PRO A 280 9.78 -11.00 5.22
N SER A 281 10.26 -12.02 4.49
CA SER A 281 10.69 -13.33 5.02
C SER A 281 11.94 -13.22 5.85
#